data_659c36ed2b98a9685e7bd11cf9876d6a
#
_entry.id   659c36ed2b98a9685e7bd11cf9876d6a
#
_cell.length_a   1.000
_cell.length_b   1.000
_cell.length_c   1.000
_cell.angle_alpha   90.00
_cell.angle_beta   90.00
_cell.angle_gamma   90.00
#
_symmetry.space_group_name_H-M   'P 1'
#
loop_
_entity.id
_entity.type
_entity.pdbx_description
1 polymer ?
#
loop_
_entity_poly.entity_id
_entity_poly.type
_entity_poly.pdbx_seq_one_letter_code
_entity_poly.pdbx_strand_id
1 'polypeptide(L)'
;DLLRELDRMEFYVYETQETVRAINRPVVIITSNNEKELPDAFLRRCFFHYIRFPDEETMEKIVHVHFPDIKKRLLKEALEVFFSIREVNGIKKKPTTSELLDWIKLLLAEDINPEVLRGDSTKAIPQLHGALLKNEQDVHMFERLAFMSRRQDG
;
A
#
# COMPACT_ATOMS: atom_id res chain seq x y z
N ASP A 1 -26.83 -7.92 9.14
CA ASP A 1 -25.58 -8.43 9.71
C ASP A 1 -25.03 -9.52 8.79
N LEU A 2 -23.90 -9.21 8.10
CA LEU A 2 -23.29 -10.08 7.11
C LEU A 2 -23.05 -11.52 7.60
N LEU A 3 -22.65 -11.70 8.85
CA LEU A 3 -22.43 -13.04 9.41
C LEU A 3 -23.69 -13.87 9.50
N ARG A 4 -24.80 -13.24 9.89
CA ARG A 4 -26.10 -13.91 9.96
C ARG A 4 -26.59 -14.31 8.57
N GLU A 5 -26.41 -13.45 7.58
CA GLU A 5 -26.78 -13.69 6.19
C GLU A 5 -25.95 -14.85 5.58
N LEU A 6 -24.65 -14.89 5.88
CA LEU A 6 -23.77 -15.99 5.47
C LEU A 6 -24.10 -17.32 6.17
N ASP A 7 -24.46 -17.29 7.45
CA ASP A 7 -24.85 -18.50 8.20
C ASP A 7 -26.15 -19.07 7.69
N ARG A 8 -27.13 -18.21 7.39
CA ARG A 8 -28.47 -18.61 6.93
C ARG A 8 -28.57 -18.79 5.43
N MET A 9 -27.58 -18.25 4.69
CA MET A 9 -27.62 -18.19 3.22
C MET A 9 -28.88 -17.50 2.69
N GLU A 10 -29.35 -16.48 3.40
CA GLU A 10 -30.49 -15.66 3.05
C GLU A 10 -30.26 -14.21 3.46
N PHE A 11 -30.80 -13.29 2.69
CA PHE A 11 -30.85 -11.87 3.06
C PHE A 11 -32.19 -11.25 2.70
N TYR A 12 -32.58 -10.23 3.45
CA TYR A 12 -33.81 -9.51 3.25
C TYR A 12 -33.57 -8.22 2.46
N VAL A 13 -34.32 -8.05 1.38
CA VAL A 13 -34.32 -6.85 0.54
C VAL A 13 -35.43 -5.92 1.04
N TYR A 14 -35.04 -4.81 1.66
CA TYR A 14 -36.00 -3.88 2.28
C TYR A 14 -36.90 -3.19 1.24
N GLU A 15 -36.36 -2.90 0.06
CA GLU A 15 -37.07 -2.20 -1.01
C GLU A 15 -38.22 -3.02 -1.60
N THR A 16 -38.02 -4.33 -1.78
CA THR A 16 -39.05 -5.24 -2.32
C THR A 16 -39.78 -6.03 -1.26
N GLN A 17 -39.33 -5.96 0.00
CA GLN A 17 -39.87 -6.73 1.12
C GLN A 17 -39.78 -8.25 0.93
N GLU A 18 -38.80 -8.70 0.16
CA GLU A 18 -38.59 -10.11 -0.16
C GLU A 18 -37.36 -10.68 0.57
N THR A 19 -37.43 -11.97 0.89
CA THR A 19 -36.26 -12.73 1.38
C THR A 19 -35.69 -13.55 0.24
N VAL A 20 -34.46 -13.22 -0.17
CA VAL A 20 -33.70 -13.98 -1.16
C VAL A 20 -32.93 -15.09 -0.46
N ARG A 21 -33.06 -16.31 -0.90
CA ARG A 21 -32.35 -17.49 -0.38
C ARG A 21 -31.42 -18.06 -1.43
N ALA A 22 -30.22 -18.44 -1.02
CA ALA A 22 -29.29 -19.11 -1.90
C ALA A 22 -29.76 -20.54 -2.21
N ILE A 23 -29.78 -20.89 -3.48
CA ILE A 23 -30.05 -22.25 -3.94
C ILE A 23 -28.79 -23.12 -3.71
N ASN A 24 -27.63 -22.57 -3.98
CA ASN A 24 -26.34 -23.21 -3.75
C ASN A 24 -25.50 -22.38 -2.78
N ARG A 25 -24.73 -23.05 -1.92
CA ARG A 25 -23.84 -22.36 -1.00
C ARG A 25 -22.66 -21.74 -1.75
N PRO A 26 -22.50 -20.38 -1.73
CA PRO A 26 -21.39 -19.74 -2.40
C PRO A 26 -20.08 -19.96 -1.65
N VAL A 27 -18.96 -19.88 -2.38
CA VAL A 27 -17.63 -19.67 -1.78
C VAL A 27 -17.50 -18.18 -1.51
N VAL A 28 -17.21 -17.81 -0.27
CA VAL A 28 -17.08 -16.41 0.16
C VAL A 28 -15.62 -16.13 0.48
N ILE A 29 -15.06 -15.10 -0.15
CA ILE A 29 -13.71 -14.61 0.12
C ILE A 29 -13.83 -13.18 0.66
N ILE A 30 -13.25 -12.96 1.85
CA ILE A 30 -13.26 -11.66 2.52
C ILE A 30 -11.82 -11.17 2.60
N THR A 31 -11.58 -9.94 2.12
CA THR A 31 -10.29 -9.27 2.23
C THR A 31 -10.37 -8.13 3.23
N SER A 32 -9.30 -7.92 3.99
CA SER A 32 -9.16 -6.82 4.94
C SER A 32 -7.76 -6.24 4.84
N ASN A 33 -7.64 -4.91 4.89
CA ASN A 33 -6.36 -4.19 4.95
C ASN A 33 -5.82 -4.05 6.39
N ASN A 34 -6.44 -4.72 7.34
CA ASN A 34 -6.03 -4.76 8.75
C ASN A 34 -5.98 -3.39 9.45
N GLU A 35 -6.75 -2.40 8.98
CA GLU A 35 -6.87 -1.10 9.68
C GLU A 35 -7.59 -1.22 11.02
N LYS A 36 -8.45 -2.23 11.13
CA LYS A 36 -9.12 -2.62 12.38
C LYS A 36 -9.04 -4.12 12.55
N GLU A 37 -8.88 -4.56 13.79
CA GLU A 37 -8.95 -5.99 14.11
C GLU A 37 -10.29 -6.57 13.67
N LEU A 38 -10.23 -7.73 13.01
CA LEU A 38 -11.43 -8.45 12.64
C LEU A 38 -12.08 -9.03 13.88
N PRO A 39 -13.42 -8.89 14.04
CA PRO A 39 -14.11 -9.47 15.17
C PRO A 39 -13.93 -10.99 15.23
N ASP A 40 -13.77 -11.54 16.43
CA ASP A 40 -13.65 -12.97 16.68
C ASP A 40 -14.73 -13.82 16.00
N ALA A 41 -15.92 -13.24 15.85
CA ALA A 41 -17.04 -13.88 15.18
C ALA A 41 -16.74 -14.19 13.70
N PHE A 42 -15.93 -13.38 13.01
CA PHE A 42 -15.44 -13.64 11.67
C PHE A 42 -14.32 -14.69 11.68
N LEU A 43 -13.33 -14.49 12.55
CA LEU A 43 -12.16 -15.37 12.60
C LEU A 43 -12.54 -16.84 12.85
N ARG A 44 -13.55 -17.08 13.69
CA ARG A 44 -14.05 -18.45 13.99
C ARG A 44 -14.77 -19.12 12.82
N ARG A 45 -15.23 -18.36 11.82
CA ARG A 45 -16.01 -18.85 10.68
C ARG A 45 -15.20 -18.91 9.37
N CYS A 46 -13.98 -18.38 9.37
CA CYS A 46 -13.15 -18.25 8.18
C CYS A 46 -11.86 -19.03 8.32
N PHE A 47 -11.36 -19.56 7.21
CA PHE A 47 -9.95 -19.90 7.11
C PHE A 47 -9.17 -18.60 6.92
N PHE A 48 -8.24 -18.32 7.81
CA PHE A 48 -7.47 -17.08 7.79
C PHE A 48 -6.17 -17.27 7.01
N HIS A 49 -5.89 -16.33 6.10
CA HIS A 49 -4.63 -16.28 5.38
C HIS A 49 -4.06 -14.87 5.48
N TYR A 50 -2.87 -14.74 6.04
CA TYR A 50 -2.16 -13.47 6.12
C TYR A 50 -1.29 -13.26 4.88
N ILE A 51 -1.61 -12.23 4.11
CA ILE A 51 -0.82 -11.83 2.95
C ILE A 51 0.29 -10.89 3.43
N ARG A 52 1.54 -11.35 3.36
CA ARG A 52 2.69 -10.54 3.72
C ARG A 52 2.91 -9.44 2.68
N PHE A 53 3.45 -8.32 3.15
CA PHE A 53 3.89 -7.28 2.24
C PHE A 53 5.01 -7.83 1.34
N PRO A 54 4.98 -7.55 0.03
CA PRO A 54 5.98 -8.05 -0.91
C PRO A 54 7.40 -7.59 -0.53
N ASP A 55 8.37 -8.48 -0.65
CA ASP A 55 9.79 -8.14 -0.61
C ASP A 55 10.22 -7.40 -1.88
N GLU A 56 11.47 -6.95 -1.92
CA GLU A 56 11.99 -6.15 -3.03
C GLU A 56 11.94 -6.92 -4.36
N GLU A 57 12.32 -8.20 -4.36
CA GLU A 57 12.30 -9.05 -5.57
C GLU A 57 10.88 -9.23 -6.11
N THR A 58 9.93 -9.48 -5.22
CA THR A 58 8.52 -9.62 -5.60
C THR A 58 7.96 -8.28 -6.07
N MET A 59 8.35 -7.18 -5.43
CA MET A 59 7.91 -5.84 -5.81
C MET A 59 8.44 -5.45 -7.20
N GLU A 60 9.69 -5.79 -7.51
CA GLU A 60 10.26 -5.60 -8.85
C GLU A 60 9.42 -6.30 -9.93
N LYS A 61 9.03 -7.56 -9.67
CA LYS A 61 8.15 -8.32 -10.57
C LYS A 61 6.77 -7.66 -10.74
N ILE A 62 6.19 -7.17 -9.65
CA ILE A 62 4.91 -6.45 -9.67
C ILE A 62 5.03 -5.19 -10.55
N VAL A 63 6.08 -4.39 -10.35
CA VAL A 63 6.28 -3.18 -11.14
C VAL A 63 6.47 -3.51 -12.61
N HIS A 64 7.22 -4.55 -12.96
CA HIS A 64 7.39 -4.97 -14.35
C HIS A 64 6.08 -5.42 -15.03
N VAL A 65 5.13 -5.99 -14.29
CA VAL A 65 3.79 -6.31 -14.84
C VAL A 65 3.04 -5.04 -15.25
N HIS A 66 3.17 -3.96 -14.48
CA HIS A 66 2.48 -2.69 -14.76
C HIS A 66 3.26 -1.79 -15.72
N PHE A 67 4.58 -1.85 -15.69
CA PHE A 67 5.49 -1.00 -16.48
C PHE A 67 6.58 -1.87 -17.13
N PRO A 68 6.26 -2.66 -18.18
CA PRO A 68 7.18 -3.61 -18.78
C PRO A 68 8.46 -2.95 -19.34
N ASP A 69 8.34 -1.70 -19.82
CA ASP A 69 9.43 -0.95 -20.46
C ASP A 69 10.20 -0.04 -19.50
N ILE A 70 9.97 -0.14 -18.18
CA ILE A 70 10.65 0.69 -17.20
C ILE A 70 12.18 0.46 -17.26
N LYS A 71 12.93 1.55 -17.28
CA LYS A 71 14.42 1.47 -17.25
C LYS A 71 14.86 0.87 -15.92
N LYS A 72 15.71 -0.16 -15.97
CA LYS A 72 16.23 -0.87 -14.78
C LYS A 72 16.80 0.08 -13.71
N ARG A 73 17.47 1.16 -14.14
CA ARG A 73 18.06 2.14 -13.22
C ARG A 73 16.98 2.90 -12.46
N LEU A 74 15.93 3.37 -13.16
CA LEU A 74 14.82 4.07 -12.50
C LEU A 74 14.09 3.16 -11.51
N LEU A 75 13.82 1.93 -11.91
CA LEU A 75 13.17 0.94 -11.06
C LEU A 75 13.98 0.69 -9.78
N LYS A 76 15.29 0.45 -9.91
CA LYS A 76 16.16 0.21 -8.76
C LYS A 76 16.14 1.38 -7.78
N GLU A 77 16.40 2.61 -8.26
CA GLU A 77 16.43 3.79 -7.41
C GLU A 77 15.05 4.06 -6.75
N ALA A 78 13.96 3.83 -7.51
CA ALA A 78 12.60 3.98 -6.96
C ALA A 78 12.30 2.96 -5.85
N LEU A 79 12.69 1.69 -6.02
CA LEU A 79 12.52 0.67 -4.99
C LEU A 79 13.36 0.95 -3.74
N GLU A 80 14.63 1.35 -3.91
CA GLU A 80 15.50 1.74 -2.79
C GLU A 80 14.85 2.87 -1.96
N VAL A 81 14.35 3.92 -2.62
CA VAL A 81 13.65 5.03 -1.95
C VAL A 81 12.38 4.53 -1.25
N PHE A 82 11.58 3.74 -1.94
CA PHE A 82 10.32 3.24 -1.40
C PHE A 82 10.52 2.39 -0.14
N PHE A 83 11.45 1.43 -0.17
CA PHE A 83 11.71 0.58 0.98
C PHE A 83 12.37 1.35 2.12
N SER A 84 13.29 2.27 1.84
CA SER A 84 13.89 3.11 2.88
C SER A 84 12.85 3.96 3.63
N ILE A 85 11.87 4.54 2.90
CA ILE A 85 10.75 5.25 3.53
C ILE A 85 9.98 4.33 4.48
N ARG A 86 9.73 3.08 4.08
CA ARG A 86 8.97 2.12 4.88
C ARG A 86 9.70 1.66 6.15
N GLU A 87 11.02 1.76 6.16
CA GLU A 87 11.88 1.41 7.31
C GLU A 87 12.04 2.54 8.33
N VAL A 88 11.63 3.77 7.97
CA VAL A 88 11.73 4.90 8.90
C VAL A 88 10.89 4.65 10.13
N ASN A 89 11.52 4.74 11.30
CA ASN A 89 10.83 4.59 12.57
C ASN A 89 9.88 5.75 12.82
N GLY A 90 8.67 5.44 13.25
CA GLY A 90 7.65 6.43 13.60
C GLY A 90 6.78 6.89 12.44
N ILE A 91 6.98 6.36 11.21
CA ILE A 91 6.04 6.58 10.12
C ILE A 91 4.66 6.03 10.47
N LYS A 92 3.63 6.86 10.35
CA LYS A 92 2.27 6.50 10.70
C LYS A 92 1.57 5.68 9.62
N LYS A 93 1.81 6.06 8.37
CA LYS A 93 1.25 5.36 7.22
C LYS A 93 2.36 4.96 6.26
N LYS A 94 2.80 3.70 6.36
CA LYS A 94 3.75 3.14 5.40
C LYS A 94 3.13 3.11 4.00
N PRO A 95 3.83 3.62 2.96
CA PRO A 95 3.31 3.55 1.60
C PRO A 95 3.08 2.11 1.16
N THR A 96 2.04 1.89 0.37
CA THR A 96 1.59 0.61 -0.14
C THR A 96 2.08 0.37 -1.57
N THR A 97 1.84 -0.83 -2.10
CA THR A 97 2.15 -1.17 -3.50
C THR A 97 1.44 -0.24 -4.49
N SER A 98 0.18 0.12 -4.23
CA SER A 98 -0.57 1.03 -5.10
C SER A 98 0.06 2.41 -5.14
N GLU A 99 0.49 2.94 -3.99
CA GLU A 99 1.16 4.24 -3.90
C GLU A 99 2.53 4.22 -4.60
N LEU A 100 3.25 3.09 -4.55
CA LEU A 100 4.48 2.92 -5.35
C LEU A 100 4.20 2.98 -6.86
N LEU A 101 3.18 2.26 -7.33
CA LEU A 101 2.82 2.24 -8.75
C LEU A 101 2.37 3.62 -9.23
N ASP A 102 1.58 4.33 -8.45
CA ASP A 102 1.18 5.72 -8.74
C ASP A 102 2.39 6.65 -8.80
N TRP A 103 3.32 6.51 -7.86
CA TRP A 103 4.55 7.30 -7.85
C TRP A 103 5.44 7.03 -9.06
N ILE A 104 5.68 5.75 -9.40
CA ILE A 104 6.44 5.39 -10.60
C ILE A 104 5.78 5.94 -11.86
N LYS A 105 4.45 5.88 -11.95
CA LYS A 105 3.71 6.47 -13.08
C LYS A 105 3.99 7.96 -13.22
N LEU A 106 4.03 8.71 -12.12
CA LEU A 106 4.36 10.13 -12.12
C LEU A 106 5.83 10.38 -12.48
N LEU A 107 6.76 9.59 -11.95
CA LEU A 107 8.19 9.68 -12.30
C LEU A 107 8.42 9.48 -13.81
N LEU A 108 7.69 8.55 -14.42
CA LEU A 108 7.75 8.30 -15.86
C LEU A 108 7.09 9.45 -16.66
N ALA A 109 5.97 9.99 -16.20
CA ALA A 109 5.26 11.07 -16.88
C ALA A 109 6.06 12.39 -16.90
N GLU A 110 6.79 12.66 -15.82
CA GLU A 110 7.66 13.86 -15.67
C GLU A 110 9.10 13.61 -16.17
N ASP A 111 9.38 12.45 -16.77
CA ASP A 111 10.72 12.04 -17.24
C ASP A 111 11.84 12.30 -16.21
N ILE A 112 11.56 11.95 -14.96
CA ILE A 112 12.49 12.20 -13.84
C ILE A 112 13.77 11.39 -14.03
N ASN A 113 14.91 12.09 -13.98
CA ASN A 113 16.22 11.43 -14.04
C ASN A 113 16.43 10.57 -12.79
N PRO A 114 16.76 9.26 -12.94
CA PRO A 114 17.04 8.37 -11.80
C PRO A 114 18.11 8.92 -10.83
N GLU A 115 19.04 9.74 -11.32
CA GLU A 115 20.10 10.33 -10.47
C GLU A 115 19.56 11.28 -9.41
N VAL A 116 18.41 11.90 -9.66
CA VAL A 116 17.74 12.79 -8.69
C VAL A 116 17.18 11.99 -7.52
N LEU A 117 16.87 10.70 -7.74
CA LEU A 117 16.39 9.80 -6.69
C LEU A 117 17.57 9.21 -5.87
N ARG A 118 18.79 9.30 -6.39
CA ARG A 118 19.99 8.85 -5.68
C ARG A 118 20.23 9.71 -4.45
N GLY A 119 20.48 9.05 -3.37
CA GLY A 119 20.82 9.68 -2.12
C GLY A 119 20.11 9.00 -0.97
N ASP A 120 20.52 9.34 0.21
CA ASP A 120 19.84 8.85 1.42
C ASP A 120 18.44 9.49 1.47
N SER A 121 17.44 8.69 1.14
CA SER A 121 16.03 9.12 1.16
C SER A 121 15.56 9.55 2.55
N THR A 122 16.34 9.24 3.59
CA THR A 122 16.13 9.79 4.93
C THR A 122 16.65 11.22 5.05
N LYS A 123 17.53 11.65 4.13
CA LYS A 123 18.13 12.99 4.09
C LYS A 123 17.46 13.98 3.16
N ALA A 124 16.56 13.52 2.31
CA ALA A 124 15.81 14.37 1.39
C ALA A 124 14.39 13.83 1.16
N ILE A 125 13.44 14.74 0.99
CA ILE A 125 12.09 14.35 0.58
C ILE A 125 12.15 13.92 -0.88
N PRO A 126 11.64 12.71 -1.23
CA PRO A 126 11.68 12.26 -2.60
C PRO A 126 10.88 13.18 -3.53
N GLN A 127 11.29 13.27 -4.79
CA GLN A 127 10.50 13.93 -5.83
C GLN A 127 9.10 13.32 -5.89
N LEU A 128 8.08 14.19 -6.02
CA LEU A 128 6.67 13.78 -6.11
C LEU A 128 6.18 12.95 -4.88
N HIS A 129 6.77 13.23 -3.72
CA HIS A 129 6.51 12.50 -2.47
C HIS A 129 5.02 12.42 -2.09
N GLY A 130 4.19 13.36 -2.53
CA GLY A 130 2.76 13.33 -2.28
C GLY A 130 2.04 12.08 -2.83
N ALA A 131 2.66 11.33 -3.73
CA ALA A 131 2.17 10.02 -4.14
C ALA A 131 2.44 8.93 -3.08
N LEU A 132 3.57 9.01 -2.37
CA LEU A 132 4.01 8.03 -1.37
C LEU A 132 3.56 8.37 0.05
N LEU A 133 3.67 9.65 0.45
CA LEU A 133 3.38 10.11 1.80
C LEU A 133 1.98 10.73 1.83
N LYS A 134 1.02 10.00 2.34
CA LYS A 134 -0.40 10.38 2.42
C LYS A 134 -0.82 10.89 3.81
N ASN A 135 0.14 11.11 4.70
CA ASN A 135 -0.11 11.62 6.04
C ASN A 135 0.75 12.86 6.28
N GLU A 136 0.13 13.98 6.68
CA GLU A 136 0.79 15.28 6.89
C GLU A 136 1.91 15.18 7.94
N GLN A 137 1.70 14.41 9.01
CA GLN A 137 2.70 14.25 10.06
C GLN A 137 3.94 13.48 9.56
N ASP A 138 3.75 12.54 8.63
CA ASP A 138 4.84 11.83 7.98
C ASP A 138 5.64 12.77 7.09
N VAL A 139 4.97 13.63 6.29
CA VAL A 139 5.64 14.66 5.48
C VAL A 139 6.49 15.57 6.37
N HIS A 140 5.93 16.12 7.44
CA HIS A 140 6.67 16.98 8.38
C HIS A 140 7.83 16.26 9.08
N MET A 141 7.69 14.94 9.32
CA MET A 141 8.79 14.15 9.87
C MET A 141 9.96 14.07 8.88
N PHE A 142 9.68 13.79 7.60
CA PHE A 142 10.69 13.73 6.56
C PHE A 142 11.34 15.11 6.32
N GLU A 143 10.58 16.20 6.35
CA GLU A 143 11.12 17.57 6.28
C GLU A 143 12.15 17.83 7.40
N ARG A 144 11.81 17.45 8.63
CA ARG A 144 12.72 17.58 9.77
C ARG A 144 13.98 16.72 9.63
N LEU A 145 13.85 15.47 9.19
CA LEU A 145 15.00 14.60 8.95
C LEU A 145 15.93 15.18 7.89
N ALA A 146 15.38 15.65 6.77
CA ALA A 146 16.13 16.31 5.71
C ALA A 146 16.83 17.60 6.18
N PHE A 147 16.19 18.38 7.05
CA PHE A 147 16.79 19.58 7.62
C PHE A 147 17.95 19.26 8.58
N MET A 148 17.79 18.24 9.44
CA MET A 148 18.83 17.84 10.37
C MET A 148 20.07 17.29 9.69
N SER A 149 19.90 16.50 8.62
CA SER A 149 21.03 15.92 7.87
C SER A 149 21.87 16.99 7.20
N ARG A 150 21.27 18.04 6.62
CA ARG A 150 21.99 19.14 5.99
C ARG A 150 22.85 19.94 6.98
N ARG A 151 22.53 19.89 8.28
CA ARG A 151 23.31 20.56 9.34
C ARG A 151 24.50 19.74 9.84
N GLN A 152 24.53 18.44 9.58
CA GLN A 152 25.66 17.58 9.97
C GLN A 152 26.74 17.49 8.90
N ASP A 153 26.39 17.77 7.65
CA ASP A 153 27.32 17.72 6.50
C ASP A 153 27.94 19.11 6.17
N GLY A 154 27.67 20.15 6.95
CA GLY A 154 28.27 21.50 6.83
C GLY A 154 28.99 21.95 8.09
#